data_388cd51917e9fae45838dcca016fba3f
#
_entry.id   388cd51917e9fae45838dcca016fba3f
#
_cell.length_a   1.000
_cell.length_b   1.000
_cell.length_c   1.000
_cell.angle_alpha   90.00
_cell.angle_beta   90.00
_cell.angle_gamma   90.00
#
_symmetry.space_group_name_H-M   'P 1'
#
loop_
_entity.id
_entity.type
_entity.pdbx_description
1 polymer ?
#
loop_
_entity_poly.entity_id
_entity_poly.type
_entity_poly.pdbx_seq_one_letter_code
_entity_poly.pdbx_strand_id
1 'polypeptide(L)'
;EIKIYPFDESKVEDPSLIIYAPVRTWQNNLIVTNGDQTDTIRTFLREDKTFEQALDTRCFEPDYPNFTPRISGMITFTPTDFTYKMSILKSADADGSACSRYTFSYSAIPGLGHFLHTYICDGNPIPTFAGEPERVVIPDSIDDFTSEIWDNLDEQNKISPQPKTGPHLYGFKPGSADPNLVRKTRIHQLLGRL
;
A
#
# COMPACT_ATOMS: atom_id res chain seq x y z
N GLU A 1 -14.31 2.55 10.09
CA GLU A 1 -13.18 1.61 10.14
C GLU A 1 -13.31 0.62 8.97
N ILE A 2 -12.25 0.48 8.18
CA ILE A 2 -12.18 -0.50 7.11
C ILE A 2 -11.37 -1.67 7.66
N LYS A 3 -11.89 -2.90 7.53
CA LYS A 3 -11.21 -4.15 7.92
C LYS A 3 -11.16 -5.09 6.73
N ILE A 4 -10.07 -5.84 6.62
CA ILE A 4 -9.93 -6.93 5.67
C ILE A 4 -10.34 -8.23 6.38
N TYR A 5 -11.10 -9.04 5.67
CA TYR A 5 -11.47 -10.40 6.11
C TYR A 5 -11.07 -11.40 5.04
N PRO A 6 -10.60 -12.58 5.39
CA PRO A 6 -10.31 -13.62 4.42
C PRO A 6 -11.62 -14.08 3.75
N PHE A 7 -11.55 -14.33 2.45
CA PHE A 7 -12.69 -14.92 1.71
C PHE A 7 -12.96 -16.38 2.14
N ASP A 8 -11.92 -17.11 2.49
CA ASP A 8 -11.96 -18.49 2.96
C ASP A 8 -11.06 -18.63 4.20
N GLU A 9 -11.69 -18.66 5.37
CA GLU A 9 -10.99 -18.74 6.65
C GLU A 9 -10.18 -20.03 6.82
N SER A 10 -10.54 -21.11 6.11
CA SER A 10 -9.84 -22.39 6.20
C SER A 10 -8.46 -22.38 5.55
N LYS A 11 -8.16 -21.36 4.74
CA LYS A 11 -6.89 -21.18 4.02
C LYS A 11 -5.95 -20.17 4.70
N VAL A 12 -6.33 -19.67 5.86
CA VAL A 12 -5.55 -18.67 6.59
C VAL A 12 -4.55 -19.39 7.49
N GLU A 13 -3.27 -19.36 7.11
CA GLU A 13 -2.19 -19.92 7.93
C GLU A 13 -1.83 -18.99 9.11
N ASP A 14 -1.73 -17.68 8.85
CA ASP A 14 -1.50 -16.66 9.86
C ASP A 14 -2.51 -15.51 9.74
N PRO A 15 -3.53 -15.47 10.62
CA PRO A 15 -4.52 -14.39 10.62
C PRO A 15 -3.93 -13.00 10.80
N SER A 16 -2.79 -12.85 11.47
CA SER A 16 -2.16 -11.55 11.75
C SER A 16 -1.63 -10.85 10.50
N LEU A 17 -1.28 -11.61 9.47
CA LEU A 17 -0.84 -11.09 8.18
C LEU A 17 -1.99 -10.63 7.28
N ILE A 18 -3.21 -11.09 7.55
CA ILE A 18 -4.38 -10.88 6.70
C ILE A 18 -5.42 -9.98 7.37
N ILE A 19 -5.64 -10.16 8.69
CA ILE A 19 -6.67 -9.40 9.42
C ILE A 19 -6.06 -8.16 10.05
N TYR A 20 -6.05 -7.07 9.30
CA TYR A 20 -5.59 -5.76 9.76
C TYR A 20 -6.50 -4.65 9.22
N ALA A 21 -6.36 -3.45 9.74
CA ALA A 21 -7.03 -2.29 9.18
C ALA A 21 -6.09 -1.57 8.21
N PRO A 22 -6.31 -1.68 6.89
CA PRO A 22 -5.42 -1.09 5.90
C PRO A 22 -5.47 0.45 5.90
N VAL A 23 -6.51 1.03 6.49
CA VAL A 23 -6.72 2.48 6.57
C VAL A 23 -7.03 2.89 7.99
N ARG A 24 -6.31 3.89 8.47
CA ARG A 24 -6.55 4.55 9.76
C ARG A 24 -6.46 6.05 9.62
N THR A 25 -7.14 6.74 10.51
CA THR A 25 -7.00 8.19 10.67
C THR A 25 -6.56 8.54 12.08
N TRP A 26 -5.78 9.59 12.19
CA TRP A 26 -5.44 10.22 13.46
C TRP A 26 -5.25 11.73 13.28
N GLN A 27 -6.08 12.52 13.98
CA GLN A 27 -6.15 13.96 13.77
C GLN A 27 -6.31 14.31 12.28
N ASN A 28 -5.40 15.07 11.70
CA ASN A 28 -5.36 15.43 10.29
C ASN A 28 -4.54 14.47 9.41
N ASN A 29 -4.24 13.27 9.91
CA ASN A 29 -3.49 12.27 9.14
C ASN A 29 -4.40 11.14 8.66
N LEU A 30 -4.25 10.76 7.40
CA LEU A 30 -4.78 9.54 6.79
C LEU A 30 -3.61 8.58 6.55
N ILE A 31 -3.69 7.38 7.09
CA ILE A 31 -2.66 6.35 7.01
C ILE A 31 -3.19 5.19 6.19
N VAL A 32 -2.42 4.73 5.22
CA VAL A 32 -2.76 3.59 4.35
C VAL A 32 -1.57 2.65 4.26
N THR A 33 -1.77 1.35 4.45
CA THR A 33 -0.68 0.35 4.36
C THR A 33 -1.17 -0.98 3.79
N ASN A 34 -0.24 -1.84 3.39
CA ASN A 34 -0.51 -3.21 2.97
C ASN A 34 -0.35 -4.24 4.10
N GLY A 35 -0.34 -3.84 5.36
CA GLY A 35 -0.19 -4.74 6.51
C GLY A 35 -0.56 -4.06 7.83
N ASP A 36 -0.30 -4.73 8.94
CA ASP A 36 -0.65 -4.31 10.30
C ASP A 36 0.15 -3.10 10.83
N GLN A 37 1.18 -2.65 10.10
CA GLN A 37 1.93 -1.44 10.44
C GLN A 37 1.08 -0.16 10.46
N THR A 38 -0.14 -0.19 9.93
CA THR A 38 -1.12 0.90 10.04
C THR A 38 -1.37 1.27 11.50
N ASP A 39 -1.60 0.26 12.34
CA ASP A 39 -1.85 0.46 13.76
C ASP A 39 -0.58 0.88 14.51
N THR A 40 0.60 0.40 14.08
CA THR A 40 1.90 0.87 14.60
C THR A 40 2.07 2.36 14.35
N ILE A 41 1.88 2.81 13.10
CA ILE A 41 2.00 4.23 12.74
C ILE A 41 1.03 5.07 13.57
N ARG A 42 -0.25 4.66 13.61
CA ARG A 42 -1.27 5.38 14.39
C ARG A 42 -0.91 5.49 15.88
N THR A 43 -0.39 4.42 16.47
CA THR A 43 0.02 4.40 17.89
C THR A 43 1.15 5.38 18.15
N PHE A 44 2.17 5.40 17.30
CA PHE A 44 3.29 6.33 17.41
C PHE A 44 2.84 7.79 17.26
N LEU A 45 1.98 8.09 16.30
CA LEU A 45 1.42 9.44 16.15
C LEU A 45 0.61 9.89 17.37
N ARG A 46 -0.07 8.98 18.08
CA ARG A 46 -0.77 9.26 19.33
C ARG A 46 0.17 9.57 20.50
N GLU A 47 1.42 9.13 20.40
CA GLU A 47 2.50 9.37 21.36
C GLU A 47 3.41 10.53 20.93
N ASP A 48 2.93 11.39 20.00
CA ASP A 48 3.67 12.52 19.44
C ASP A 48 5.01 12.15 18.78
N LYS A 49 5.10 10.89 18.30
CA LYS A 49 6.22 10.35 17.53
C LYS A 49 5.94 10.46 16.02
N THR A 50 6.97 10.27 15.21
CA THR A 50 6.86 10.43 13.76
C THR A 50 6.50 9.14 13.03
N PHE A 51 6.09 9.30 11.76
CA PHE A 51 5.86 8.21 10.81
C PHE A 51 7.12 7.34 10.65
N GLU A 52 8.28 7.96 10.52
CA GLU A 52 9.56 7.28 10.38
C GLU A 52 9.92 6.47 11.64
N GLN A 53 9.76 7.06 12.82
CA GLN A 53 10.01 6.38 14.09
C GLN A 53 9.12 5.13 14.27
N ALA A 54 7.87 5.19 13.80
CA ALA A 54 7.01 4.03 13.78
C ALA A 54 7.56 2.91 12.88
N LEU A 55 7.98 3.28 11.68
CA LEU A 55 8.48 2.32 10.68
C LEU A 55 9.87 1.79 11.00
N ASP A 56 10.68 2.51 11.78
CA ASP A 56 11.96 2.02 12.29
C ASP A 56 11.81 0.78 13.19
N THR A 57 10.63 0.60 13.81
CA THR A 57 10.31 -0.58 14.62
C THR A 57 9.79 -1.77 13.82
N ARG A 58 9.59 -1.60 12.51
CA ARG A 58 8.99 -2.61 11.63
C ARG A 58 10.00 -3.12 10.60
N CYS A 59 9.65 -4.28 10.03
CA CYS A 59 10.42 -4.93 8.99
C CYS A 59 9.45 -5.39 7.88
N PHE A 60 9.96 -5.92 6.78
CA PHE A 60 9.20 -6.64 5.75
C PHE A 60 8.48 -7.86 6.34
N GLU A 61 7.64 -8.54 5.56
CA GLU A 61 6.92 -9.74 6.02
C GLU A 61 7.85 -10.96 6.07
N PRO A 62 7.70 -11.85 7.07
CA PRO A 62 8.58 -13.00 7.24
C PRO A 62 8.16 -14.20 6.35
N ASP A 63 7.76 -13.93 5.11
CA ASP A 63 7.26 -14.88 4.14
C ASP A 63 8.34 -15.33 3.15
N TYR A 64 9.36 -16.06 3.65
CA TYR A 64 10.40 -16.63 2.78
C TYR A 64 9.80 -17.42 1.60
N PRO A 65 10.33 -17.31 0.38
CA PRO A 65 11.52 -16.56 -0.04
C PRO A 65 11.24 -15.13 -0.51
N ASN A 66 10.00 -14.65 -0.48
CA ASN A 66 9.61 -13.37 -1.06
C ASN A 66 9.97 -12.19 -0.17
N PHE A 67 9.92 -12.38 1.17
CA PHE A 67 10.11 -11.29 2.14
C PHE A 67 9.32 -10.05 1.72
N THR A 68 8.00 -10.24 1.56
CA THR A 68 7.07 -9.24 1.01
C THR A 68 7.31 -7.86 1.60
N PRO A 69 7.60 -6.85 0.78
CA PRO A 69 7.81 -5.51 1.27
C PRO A 69 6.56 -4.94 1.96
N ARG A 70 6.76 -4.27 3.08
CA ARG A 70 5.71 -3.45 3.70
C ARG A 70 5.75 -2.06 3.12
N ILE A 71 4.66 -1.64 2.51
CA ILE A 71 4.51 -0.28 1.99
C ILE A 71 3.49 0.48 2.80
N SER A 72 3.77 1.77 2.98
CA SER A 72 2.94 2.66 3.80
C SER A 72 2.82 4.02 3.13
N GLY A 73 1.64 4.61 3.21
CA GLY A 73 1.37 5.98 2.83
C GLY A 73 0.76 6.76 4.01
N MET A 74 1.11 8.01 4.16
CA MET A 74 0.47 8.93 5.09
C MET A 74 0.24 10.28 4.43
N ILE A 75 -1.00 10.75 4.43
CA ILE A 75 -1.38 12.09 4.00
C ILE A 75 -1.63 12.91 5.25
N THR A 76 -1.02 14.10 5.32
CA THR A 76 -1.23 15.08 6.38
C THR A 76 -1.94 16.29 5.81
N PHE A 77 -3.20 16.47 6.20
CA PHE A 77 -4.02 17.60 5.76
C PHE A 77 -3.70 18.88 6.52
N THR A 78 -3.71 19.98 5.80
CA THR A 78 -3.73 21.33 6.35
C THR A 78 -5.07 22.01 6.00
N PRO A 79 -5.37 23.21 6.50
CA PRO A 79 -6.63 23.88 6.15
C PRO A 79 -6.82 24.15 4.65
N THR A 80 -5.74 24.24 3.89
CA THR A 80 -5.78 24.66 2.47
C THR A 80 -5.09 23.70 1.52
N ASP A 81 -4.37 22.71 2.04
CA ASP A 81 -3.53 21.82 1.22
C ASP A 81 -3.20 20.53 1.98
N PHE A 82 -2.34 19.69 1.46
CA PHE A 82 -1.81 18.51 2.12
C PHE A 82 -0.36 18.23 1.72
N THR A 83 0.32 17.47 2.56
CA THR A 83 1.60 16.82 2.23
C THR A 83 1.43 15.31 2.39
N TYR A 84 2.31 14.54 1.78
CA TYR A 84 2.25 13.10 1.96
C TYR A 84 3.61 12.45 1.99
N LYS A 85 3.66 11.32 2.68
CA LYS A 85 4.84 10.47 2.79
C LYS A 85 4.50 9.07 2.30
N MET A 86 5.49 8.44 1.68
CA MET A 86 5.44 7.05 1.26
C MET A 86 6.66 6.33 1.78
N SER A 87 6.50 5.07 2.17
CA SER A 87 7.60 4.27 2.68
C SER A 87 7.53 2.84 2.18
N ILE A 88 8.70 2.24 1.98
CA ILE A 88 8.86 0.82 1.73
C ILE A 88 9.92 0.24 2.67
N LEU A 89 9.55 -0.86 3.34
CA LEU A 89 10.44 -1.70 4.15
C LEU A 89 10.63 -3.00 3.37
N LYS A 90 11.85 -3.31 2.99
CA LYS A 90 12.13 -4.50 2.18
C LYS A 90 13.42 -5.19 2.61
N SER A 91 13.56 -6.46 2.27
CA SER A 91 14.81 -7.17 2.52
C SER A 91 15.97 -6.52 1.76
N ALA A 92 17.12 -6.43 2.42
CA ALA A 92 18.34 -5.94 1.82
C ALA A 92 19.08 -7.02 1.01
N ASP A 93 18.76 -8.30 1.26
CA ASP A 93 19.37 -9.47 0.65
C ASP A 93 18.38 -10.61 0.43
N ALA A 94 18.84 -11.70 -0.17
CA ALA A 94 18.03 -12.87 -0.48
C ALA A 94 17.67 -13.72 0.76
N ASP A 95 18.38 -13.54 1.86
CA ASP A 95 18.22 -14.34 3.09
C ASP A 95 17.35 -13.66 4.14
N GLY A 96 16.90 -12.42 3.89
CA GLY A 96 16.12 -11.66 4.85
C GLY A 96 16.91 -11.21 6.09
N SER A 97 18.24 -11.11 5.99
CA SER A 97 19.11 -10.85 7.15
C SER A 97 19.02 -9.43 7.67
N ALA A 98 18.65 -8.47 6.81
CA ALA A 98 18.57 -7.05 7.15
C ALA A 98 17.39 -6.39 6.44
N CYS A 99 16.85 -5.33 7.05
CA CYS A 99 15.76 -4.53 6.50
C CYS A 99 16.27 -3.19 5.98
N SER A 100 16.07 -2.94 4.69
CA SER A 100 16.21 -1.62 4.08
C SER A 100 14.93 -0.81 4.25
N ARG A 101 15.07 0.46 4.68
CA ARG A 101 13.97 1.38 4.96
C ARG A 101 14.11 2.63 4.11
N TYR A 102 13.09 2.93 3.34
CA TYR A 102 13.05 4.13 2.50
C TYR A 102 11.79 4.92 2.81
N THR A 103 11.93 6.23 2.94
CA THR A 103 10.81 7.16 3.08
C THR A 103 10.97 8.29 2.09
N PHE A 104 9.89 8.60 1.39
CA PHE A 104 9.76 9.65 0.39
C PHE A 104 8.74 10.67 0.89
N SER A 105 9.03 11.95 0.77
CA SER A 105 8.17 13.03 1.24
C SER A 105 7.85 13.97 0.09
N TYR A 106 6.57 14.33 -0.04
CA TYR A 106 6.06 15.13 -1.15
C TYR A 106 5.13 16.25 -0.66
N SER A 107 5.19 17.37 -1.35
CA SER A 107 4.14 18.37 -1.32
C SER A 107 3.08 18.05 -2.37
N ALA A 108 1.84 18.44 -2.14
CA ALA A 108 0.78 18.29 -3.13
C ALA A 108 1.05 19.13 -4.36
N ILE A 109 0.83 18.56 -5.53
CA ILE A 109 0.85 19.27 -6.82
C ILE A 109 -0.41 18.82 -7.57
N PRO A 110 -1.33 19.73 -7.93
CA PRO A 110 -2.53 19.38 -8.67
C PRO A 110 -2.23 18.58 -9.93
N GLY A 111 -2.97 17.49 -10.15
CA GLY A 111 -2.81 16.60 -11.30
C GLY A 111 -1.60 15.67 -11.25
N LEU A 112 -0.78 15.70 -10.19
CA LEU A 112 0.39 14.84 -10.04
C LEU A 112 0.29 13.98 -8.79
N GLY A 113 0.50 12.68 -8.94
CA GLY A 113 0.65 11.72 -7.85
C GLY A 113 1.95 10.93 -7.94
N HIS A 114 2.18 10.09 -6.94
CA HIS A 114 3.28 9.15 -6.90
C HIS A 114 2.75 7.74 -6.64
N PHE A 115 3.43 6.78 -7.23
CA PHE A 115 3.03 5.39 -7.22
C PHE A 115 4.14 4.51 -6.65
N LEU A 116 3.84 3.81 -5.56
CA LEU A 116 4.72 2.85 -4.89
C LEU A 116 4.05 1.48 -4.86
N HIS A 117 4.80 0.44 -5.17
CA HIS A 117 4.31 -0.93 -5.23
C HIS A 117 5.29 -1.91 -4.56
N THR A 118 4.82 -3.11 -4.22
CA THR A 118 5.65 -4.13 -3.56
C THR A 118 6.62 -4.80 -4.50
N TYR A 119 6.16 -5.17 -5.72
CA TYR A 119 6.89 -6.00 -6.66
C TYR A 119 6.99 -5.34 -8.04
N ILE A 120 8.06 -5.64 -8.78
CA ILE A 120 8.29 -5.10 -10.13
C ILE A 120 7.59 -5.95 -11.19
N CYS A 121 7.69 -7.28 -11.06
CA CYS A 121 7.18 -8.26 -12.01
C CYS A 121 7.01 -9.60 -11.30
N ASP A 122 6.54 -10.60 -12.03
CA ASP A 122 6.54 -11.98 -11.55
C ASP A 122 7.96 -12.54 -11.41
N GLY A 123 8.10 -13.54 -10.54
CA GLY A 123 9.36 -14.21 -10.30
C GLY A 123 9.27 -15.22 -9.15
N ASN A 124 10.38 -15.95 -8.94
CA ASN A 124 10.51 -16.83 -7.78
C ASN A 124 11.97 -16.79 -7.28
N PRO A 125 12.27 -16.04 -6.19
CA PRO A 125 11.39 -15.13 -5.49
C PRO A 125 10.92 -13.95 -6.36
N ILE A 126 9.81 -13.32 -5.96
CA ILE A 126 9.24 -12.19 -6.72
C ILE A 126 10.12 -10.94 -6.53
N PRO A 127 10.62 -10.31 -7.63
CA PRO A 127 11.48 -9.14 -7.51
C PRO A 127 10.77 -7.94 -6.86
N THR A 128 11.38 -7.38 -5.82
CA THR A 128 10.81 -6.26 -5.08
C THR A 128 11.04 -4.93 -5.80
N PHE A 129 10.18 -3.95 -5.52
CA PHE A 129 10.31 -2.57 -6.02
C PHE A 129 11.71 -1.99 -5.74
N ALA A 130 12.25 -1.27 -6.72
CA ALA A 130 13.51 -0.55 -6.61
C ALA A 130 13.40 0.84 -7.26
N GLY A 131 14.08 1.82 -6.69
CA GLY A 131 14.08 3.19 -7.18
C GLY A 131 13.16 4.12 -6.39
N GLU A 132 12.76 5.22 -7.02
CA GLU A 132 11.81 6.20 -6.50
C GLU A 132 10.39 5.84 -6.90
N PRO A 133 9.35 6.23 -6.12
CA PRO A 133 7.96 6.13 -6.53
C PRO A 133 7.71 6.79 -7.88
N GLU A 134 7.03 6.08 -8.76
CA GLU A 134 6.78 6.54 -10.13
C GLU A 134 5.81 7.73 -10.13
N ARG A 135 6.05 8.73 -10.95
CA ARG A 135 5.12 9.85 -11.14
C ARG A 135 3.93 9.38 -11.97
N VAL A 136 2.74 9.74 -11.54
CA VAL A 136 1.47 9.41 -12.22
C VAL A 136 0.61 10.65 -12.36
N VAL A 137 -0.12 10.73 -13.46
CA VAL A 137 -1.13 11.76 -13.67
C VAL A 137 -2.36 11.41 -12.84
N ILE A 138 -2.91 12.38 -12.12
CA ILE A 138 -4.16 12.23 -11.37
C ILE A 138 -5.24 13.00 -12.12
N PRO A 139 -6.27 12.34 -12.67
CA PRO A 139 -7.41 12.98 -13.29
C PRO A 139 -8.20 13.84 -12.29
N ASP A 140 -8.90 14.85 -12.79
CA ASP A 140 -9.75 15.73 -11.96
C ASP A 140 -10.96 15.00 -11.37
N SER A 141 -11.44 13.94 -12.04
CA SER A 141 -12.54 13.10 -11.60
C SER A 141 -12.05 11.87 -10.86
N ILE A 142 -12.47 11.68 -9.62
CA ILE A 142 -12.16 10.47 -8.85
C ILE A 142 -12.83 9.23 -9.43
N ASP A 143 -13.98 9.37 -10.04
CA ASP A 143 -14.70 8.25 -10.66
C ASP A 143 -13.99 7.79 -11.94
N ASP A 144 -13.51 8.72 -12.76
CA ASP A 144 -12.70 8.41 -13.95
C ASP A 144 -11.39 7.73 -13.54
N PHE A 145 -10.72 8.26 -12.51
CA PHE A 145 -9.49 7.68 -11.99
C PHE A 145 -9.70 6.27 -11.42
N THR A 146 -10.81 6.07 -10.70
CA THR A 146 -11.17 4.75 -10.16
C THR A 146 -11.46 3.76 -11.29
N SER A 147 -12.17 4.20 -12.33
CA SER A 147 -12.47 3.38 -13.51
C SER A 147 -11.18 3.02 -14.27
N GLU A 148 -10.31 3.99 -14.50
CA GLU A 148 -9.01 3.77 -15.16
C GLU A 148 -8.18 2.73 -14.40
N ILE A 149 -8.10 2.86 -13.07
CA ILE A 149 -7.42 1.89 -12.22
C ILE A 149 -8.06 0.50 -12.38
N TRP A 150 -9.39 0.42 -12.25
CA TRP A 150 -10.12 -0.82 -12.31
C TRP A 150 -9.96 -1.54 -13.65
N ASP A 151 -10.06 -0.81 -14.76
CA ASP A 151 -9.95 -1.35 -16.12
C ASP A 151 -8.53 -1.81 -16.47
N ASN A 152 -7.54 -1.28 -15.75
CA ASN A 152 -6.14 -1.67 -15.88
C ASN A 152 -5.71 -2.80 -14.93
N LEU A 153 -6.58 -3.31 -14.05
CA LEU A 153 -6.30 -4.52 -13.28
C LEU A 153 -6.54 -5.77 -14.11
N ASP A 154 -5.78 -6.82 -13.80
CA ASP A 154 -5.98 -8.13 -14.43
C ASP A 154 -7.35 -8.71 -14.09
N GLU A 155 -8.12 -9.06 -15.12
CA GLU A 155 -9.50 -9.56 -14.99
C GLU A 155 -9.61 -10.83 -14.15
N GLN A 156 -8.58 -11.68 -14.17
CA GLN A 156 -8.60 -12.96 -13.48
C GLN A 156 -8.17 -12.84 -12.01
N ASN A 157 -7.46 -11.76 -11.66
CA ASN A 157 -6.89 -11.55 -10.35
C ASN A 157 -7.47 -10.36 -9.59
N LYS A 158 -8.27 -9.50 -10.24
CA LYS A 158 -8.93 -8.42 -9.55
C LYS A 158 -10.03 -8.94 -8.63
N ILE A 159 -9.95 -8.56 -7.36
CA ILE A 159 -10.94 -8.92 -6.35
C ILE A 159 -11.70 -7.65 -6.00
N SER A 160 -12.97 -7.59 -6.38
CA SER A 160 -13.90 -6.59 -5.89
C SER A 160 -15.02 -7.29 -5.13
N PRO A 161 -15.21 -7.01 -3.85
CA PRO A 161 -16.55 -7.09 -3.31
C PRO A 161 -17.33 -5.94 -3.98
N GLN A 162 -18.27 -6.24 -4.81
CA GLN A 162 -19.16 -5.25 -5.40
C GLN A 162 -19.87 -4.46 -4.29
N PRO A 163 -19.50 -3.24 -3.95
CA PRO A 163 -20.35 -2.39 -3.16
C PRO A 163 -21.07 -1.44 -4.08
N LYS A 164 -22.37 -1.52 -4.05
CA LYS A 164 -23.22 -0.57 -4.77
C LYS A 164 -23.17 0.84 -4.17
N THR A 165 -22.52 1.05 -3.03
CA THR A 165 -22.37 2.36 -2.36
C THR A 165 -21.26 2.31 -1.30
N GLY A 166 -20.21 3.10 -1.45
CA GLY A 166 -19.13 3.27 -0.43
C GLY A 166 -17.71 3.29 -1.02
N PRO A 167 -16.69 3.70 -0.24
CA PRO A 167 -15.31 3.70 -0.72
C PRO A 167 -14.83 2.26 -0.95
N HIS A 168 -14.29 2.03 -2.14
CA HIS A 168 -13.80 0.73 -2.56
C HIS A 168 -12.35 0.54 -2.18
N LEU A 169 -12.06 -0.56 -1.47
CA LEU A 169 -10.70 -1.08 -1.31
C LEU A 169 -10.58 -2.37 -2.11
N TYR A 170 -9.54 -2.46 -2.89
CA TYR A 170 -9.29 -3.61 -3.74
C TYR A 170 -8.15 -4.45 -3.17
N GLY A 171 -8.30 -5.77 -3.16
CA GLY A 171 -7.27 -6.71 -2.76
C GLY A 171 -6.64 -7.41 -3.97
N PHE A 172 -5.40 -7.80 -3.84
CA PHE A 172 -4.62 -8.51 -4.87
C PHE A 172 -4.27 -9.93 -4.42
N LYS A 173 -4.23 -10.87 -5.36
CA LYS A 173 -3.76 -12.23 -5.13
C LYS A 173 -2.37 -12.39 -5.77
N PRO A 174 -1.33 -12.79 -5.02
CA PRO A 174 -0.02 -13.09 -5.61
C PRO A 174 -0.11 -14.30 -6.56
N GLY A 175 0.60 -14.24 -7.68
CA GLY A 175 0.87 -15.40 -8.51
C GLY A 175 0.29 -15.44 -9.92
N SER A 176 0.12 -14.28 -10.60
CA SER A 176 -0.18 -14.28 -12.02
C SER A 176 1.00 -13.77 -12.87
N ALA A 177 1.24 -14.45 -13.98
CA ALA A 177 2.44 -14.35 -14.79
C ALA A 177 2.44 -13.23 -15.86
N ASP A 178 1.68 -12.13 -15.70
CA ASP A 178 1.65 -11.05 -16.68
C ASP A 178 2.49 -9.84 -16.24
N PRO A 179 3.61 -9.52 -16.93
CA PRO A 179 4.42 -8.34 -16.64
C PRO A 179 3.67 -7.00 -16.79
N ASN A 180 2.58 -6.99 -17.61
CA ASN A 180 1.71 -5.83 -17.73
C ASN A 180 0.79 -5.67 -16.51
N LEU A 181 0.51 -6.76 -15.80
CA LEU A 181 -0.27 -6.78 -14.57
C LEU A 181 0.38 -5.94 -13.48
N VAL A 182 1.70 -5.99 -13.36
CA VAL A 182 2.46 -5.21 -12.38
C VAL A 182 2.30 -3.70 -12.63
N ARG A 183 2.28 -3.25 -13.88
CA ARG A 183 1.97 -1.85 -14.21
C ARG A 183 0.53 -1.48 -13.82
N LYS A 184 -0.40 -2.40 -13.90
CA LYS A 184 -1.83 -2.20 -13.65
C LYS A 184 -2.22 -2.32 -12.17
N THR A 185 -1.57 -3.16 -11.39
CA THR A 185 -1.84 -3.35 -9.93
C THR A 185 -1.34 -2.18 -9.08
N ARG A 186 -0.58 -1.30 -9.67
CA ARG A 186 0.26 -0.30 -9.03
C ARG A 186 -0.46 0.87 -8.38
N ILE A 187 -1.70 1.14 -8.69
CA ILE A 187 -2.39 2.38 -8.29
C ILE A 187 -3.15 2.23 -6.96
N HIS A 188 -3.36 1.02 -6.47
CA HIS A 188 -4.28 0.76 -5.34
C HIS A 188 -3.81 1.18 -3.96
N GLN A 189 -2.52 1.37 -3.77
CA GLN A 189 -2.01 1.48 -2.41
C GLN A 189 -1.93 2.91 -1.87
N LEU A 190 -2.19 3.92 -2.68
CA LEU A 190 -1.90 5.29 -2.27
C LEU A 190 -2.99 6.31 -2.49
N LEU A 191 -3.98 6.00 -3.26
CA LEU A 191 -5.03 6.95 -3.53
C LEU A 191 -6.37 6.42 -3.02
N GLY A 192 -6.39 6.10 -1.74
CA GLY A 192 -7.65 6.16 -1.01
C GLY A 192 -8.20 7.58 -1.21
N ARG A 193 -9.43 7.70 -1.64
CA ARG A 193 -10.16 8.94 -1.87
C ARG A 193 -9.76 10.04 -0.90
N LEU A 194 -9.26 11.14 -1.41
CA LEU A 194 -9.40 12.44 -0.82
C LEU A 194 -10.84 12.88 -0.89
#